data_e9590c8f08cb14f6d21c13a2a43ff845
#
_entry.id   e9590c8f08cb14f6d21c13a2a43ff845
#
_cell.length_a   1.000
_cell.length_b   1.000
_cell.length_c   1.000
_cell.angle_alpha   90.00
_cell.angle_beta   90.00
_cell.angle_gamma   90.00
#
_symmetry.space_group_name_H-M   'P 1'
#
loop_
_entity.id
_entity.type
_entity.pdbx_description
1 polymer ?
#
loop_
_entity_poly.entity_id
_entity_poly.type
_entity_poly.pdbx_seq_one_letter_code
_entity_poly.pdbx_strand_id
1 'polypeptide(L)'
;MNFPTSRMVHLRNATLEVFEAGKRGRPIVLCHGWPEHAFSYRHQIPVLVDAGYHCIVPNQRGYGASSRPAAVAEYDIHALTGDLVALLDAFDYEDAIFVGHDWGAIVVWNLALLHPGRVKAIANLSVPFRAREKSDPVAFWEEQLGDDFYIVHFNRKPGVAEELMEADVEGFLTRMYRTEQWLDSQSTMPTKFWEPTDNAGLPGRPMLKADEMAVFVKAFERSGLLSPCHWYRNFTRNWERTGGVRQAISQPTLMIYGEYDSVPQVDMTRFVPQADIHILGCGHWIQQERPVETNQLLLAWLGALD
;
A
#
# COMPACT_ATOMS: atom_id res chain seq x y z
N MET A 1 5.39 12.13 -18.75
CA MET A 1 6.38 11.95 -17.66
C MET A 1 7.17 10.69 -17.94
N ASN A 2 8.51 10.74 -17.89
CA ASN A 2 9.29 9.50 -18.04
C ASN A 2 9.32 8.78 -16.68
N PHE A 3 8.45 7.80 -16.50
CA PHE A 3 8.52 6.88 -15.36
C PHE A 3 9.79 6.02 -15.52
N PRO A 4 10.52 5.71 -14.42
CA PRO A 4 11.74 4.91 -14.51
C PRO A 4 11.50 3.54 -15.16
N THR A 5 12.52 2.98 -15.81
CA THR A 5 12.49 1.60 -16.29
C THR A 5 12.72 0.64 -15.12
N SER A 6 12.03 -0.48 -15.14
CA SER A 6 12.22 -1.53 -14.12
C SER A 6 13.38 -2.46 -14.44
N ARG A 7 13.93 -3.08 -13.39
CA ARG A 7 14.78 -4.27 -13.48
C ARG A 7 14.30 -5.34 -12.51
N MET A 8 14.63 -6.59 -12.82
CA MET A 8 14.36 -7.69 -11.90
C MET A 8 15.48 -7.77 -10.87
N VAL A 9 15.12 -7.75 -9.58
CA VAL A 9 16.04 -7.92 -8.46
C VAL A 9 15.78 -9.26 -7.81
N HIS A 10 16.77 -10.14 -7.88
CA HIS A 10 16.70 -11.47 -7.29
C HIS A 10 17.03 -11.39 -5.80
N LEU A 11 16.06 -11.73 -4.97
CA LEU A 11 16.18 -11.82 -3.52
C LEU A 11 16.32 -13.30 -3.12
N ARG A 12 16.57 -13.56 -1.84
CA ARG A 12 16.73 -14.94 -1.36
C ARG A 12 15.48 -15.80 -1.61
N ASN A 13 14.27 -15.24 -1.41
CA ASN A 13 13.01 -15.98 -1.45
C ASN A 13 12.01 -15.42 -2.48
N ALA A 14 12.37 -14.41 -3.25
CA ALA A 14 11.53 -13.78 -4.25
C ALA A 14 12.38 -13.12 -5.34
N THR A 15 11.75 -12.78 -6.44
CA THR A 15 12.28 -11.83 -7.42
C THR A 15 11.30 -10.67 -7.49
N LEU A 16 11.77 -9.44 -7.32
CA LEU A 16 10.94 -8.25 -7.43
C LEU A 16 11.27 -7.46 -8.69
N GLU A 17 10.24 -6.96 -9.34
CA GLU A 17 10.35 -5.91 -10.34
C GLU A 17 10.53 -4.57 -9.63
N VAL A 18 11.65 -3.91 -9.84
CA VAL A 18 12.00 -2.69 -9.12
C VAL A 18 12.26 -1.56 -10.10
N PHE A 19 11.61 -0.44 -9.87
CA PHE A 19 11.86 0.83 -10.56
C PHE A 19 12.82 1.65 -9.69
N GLU A 20 13.90 2.10 -10.29
CA GLU A 20 14.99 2.79 -9.60
C GLU A 20 15.21 4.16 -10.22
N ALA A 21 15.34 5.19 -9.38
CA ALA A 21 15.61 6.56 -9.82
C ALA A 21 16.49 7.31 -8.83
N GLY A 22 17.27 8.25 -9.34
CA GLY A 22 18.24 9.01 -8.55
C GLY A 22 19.61 8.35 -8.48
N LYS A 23 20.53 9.00 -7.81
CA LYS A 23 21.89 8.49 -7.58
C LYS A 23 21.94 7.72 -6.27
N ARG A 24 22.84 6.73 -6.19
CA ARG A 24 23.12 6.06 -4.92
C ARG A 24 23.47 7.08 -3.82
N GLY A 25 22.84 6.98 -2.66
CA GLY A 25 22.97 7.91 -1.55
C GLY A 25 21.96 7.61 -0.46
N ARG A 26 21.06 8.53 -0.19
CA ARG A 26 20.00 8.40 0.83
C ARG A 26 18.85 7.54 0.31
N PRO A 27 18.72 6.26 0.73
CA PRO A 27 17.70 5.38 0.18
C PRO A 27 16.31 5.73 0.71
N ILE A 28 15.35 5.75 -0.21
CA ILE A 28 13.92 5.84 0.11
C ILE A 28 13.16 4.77 -0.67
N VAL A 29 12.44 3.89 0.04
CA VAL A 29 11.67 2.79 -0.54
C VAL A 29 10.20 3.17 -0.54
N LEU A 30 9.56 3.11 -1.73
CA LEU A 30 8.16 3.48 -1.91
C LEU A 30 7.31 2.22 -2.08
N CYS A 31 6.46 1.90 -1.10
CA CYS A 31 5.66 0.69 -1.01
C CYS A 31 4.21 0.99 -1.35
N HIS A 32 3.75 0.53 -2.52
CA HIS A 32 2.36 0.69 -2.98
C HIS A 32 1.38 -0.22 -2.24
N GLY A 33 0.09 0.08 -2.33
CA GLY A 33 -0.99 -0.69 -1.74
C GLY A 33 -1.74 -1.61 -2.71
N TRP A 34 -3.02 -1.82 -2.43
CA TRP A 34 -3.95 -2.62 -3.22
C TRP A 34 -5.13 -1.76 -3.71
N PRO A 35 -5.58 -1.93 -4.93
CA PRO A 35 -4.93 -2.59 -6.07
C PRO A 35 -4.02 -1.61 -6.81
N GLU A 36 -2.78 -1.49 -6.40
CA GLU A 36 -1.84 -0.51 -6.92
C GLU A 36 -0.66 -1.15 -7.68
N HIS A 37 0.27 -0.29 -8.11
CA HIS A 37 1.49 -0.61 -8.83
C HIS A 37 2.52 0.48 -8.50
N ALA A 38 3.80 0.23 -8.70
CA ALA A 38 4.87 1.23 -8.47
C ALA A 38 4.57 2.59 -9.13
N PHE A 39 3.83 2.62 -10.22
CA PHE A 39 3.40 3.82 -10.94
C PHE A 39 2.52 4.77 -10.10
N SER A 40 1.95 4.30 -8.99
CA SER A 40 1.23 5.15 -8.03
C SER A 40 2.09 6.29 -7.49
N TYR A 41 3.41 6.09 -7.45
CA TYR A 41 4.37 7.08 -6.98
C TYR A 41 4.99 7.96 -8.07
N ARG A 42 4.41 7.99 -9.30
CA ARG A 42 4.94 8.75 -10.45
C ARG A 42 5.14 10.24 -10.18
N HIS A 43 4.40 10.81 -9.24
CA HIS A 43 4.48 12.21 -8.87
C HIS A 43 5.49 12.47 -7.73
N GLN A 44 5.81 11.48 -6.90
CA GLN A 44 6.74 11.58 -5.79
C GLN A 44 8.19 11.34 -6.23
N ILE A 45 8.40 10.37 -7.12
CA ILE A 45 9.75 9.97 -7.57
C ILE A 45 10.57 11.17 -8.08
N PRO A 46 10.11 12.01 -9.01
CA PRO A 46 10.92 13.11 -9.52
C PRO A 46 11.34 14.09 -8.43
N VAL A 47 10.42 14.42 -7.54
CA VAL A 47 10.64 15.39 -6.47
C VAL A 47 11.63 14.87 -5.42
N LEU A 48 11.56 13.59 -5.09
CA LEU A 48 12.49 12.94 -4.18
C LEU A 48 13.90 12.81 -4.79
N VAL A 49 13.98 12.51 -6.08
CA VAL A 49 15.25 12.48 -6.81
C VAL A 49 15.90 13.85 -6.85
N ASP A 50 15.13 14.90 -7.11
CA ASP A 50 15.61 16.29 -7.12
C ASP A 50 16.09 16.72 -5.73
N ALA A 51 15.50 16.15 -4.65
CA ALA A 51 15.93 16.35 -3.27
C ALA A 51 17.14 15.47 -2.86
N GLY A 52 17.71 14.70 -3.79
CA GLY A 52 18.92 13.90 -3.58
C GLY A 52 18.70 12.51 -3.02
N TYR A 53 17.46 12.00 -3.03
CA TYR A 53 17.16 10.64 -2.61
C TYR A 53 17.39 9.62 -3.73
N HIS A 54 17.78 8.41 -3.32
CA HIS A 54 17.77 7.23 -4.18
C HIS A 54 16.45 6.50 -4.01
N CYS A 55 15.54 6.67 -4.96
CA CYS A 55 14.20 6.06 -4.93
C CYS A 55 14.28 4.61 -5.40
N ILE A 56 13.81 3.70 -4.56
CA ILE A 56 13.67 2.26 -4.84
C ILE A 56 12.18 1.94 -4.74
N VAL A 57 11.55 1.58 -5.85
CA VAL A 57 10.09 1.45 -5.94
C VAL A 57 9.75 0.04 -6.45
N PRO A 58 9.61 -0.94 -5.54
CA PRO A 58 9.26 -2.29 -5.94
C PRO A 58 7.80 -2.39 -6.34
N ASN A 59 7.49 -3.14 -7.40
CA ASN A 59 6.25 -3.88 -7.42
C ASN A 59 6.39 -5.00 -6.39
N GLN A 60 5.61 -4.92 -5.33
CA GLN A 60 5.73 -5.85 -4.23
C GLN A 60 5.30 -7.26 -4.66
N ARG A 61 5.60 -8.29 -3.85
CA ARG A 61 5.24 -9.69 -4.11
C ARG A 61 3.76 -9.82 -4.49
N GLY A 62 3.49 -10.47 -5.63
CA GLY A 62 2.13 -10.62 -6.16
C GLY A 62 1.75 -9.63 -7.26
N TYR A 63 2.55 -8.59 -7.48
CA TYR A 63 2.23 -7.50 -8.41
C TYR A 63 3.21 -7.41 -9.58
N GLY A 64 2.74 -6.87 -10.70
CA GLY A 64 3.55 -6.63 -11.89
C GLY A 64 4.28 -7.88 -12.37
N ALA A 65 5.60 -7.78 -12.58
CA ALA A 65 6.46 -8.90 -12.92
C ALA A 65 7.11 -9.60 -11.72
N SER A 66 6.82 -9.16 -10.49
CA SER A 66 7.35 -9.77 -9.27
C SER A 66 6.84 -11.19 -9.04
N SER A 67 7.54 -11.94 -8.19
CA SER A 67 7.18 -13.31 -7.83
C SER A 67 5.73 -13.43 -7.37
N ARG A 68 5.05 -14.47 -7.85
CA ARG A 68 3.67 -14.80 -7.53
C ARG A 68 3.56 -16.26 -7.09
N PRO A 69 4.05 -16.61 -5.87
CA PRO A 69 3.91 -17.96 -5.36
C PRO A 69 2.44 -18.34 -5.20
N ALA A 70 2.13 -19.63 -5.38
CA ALA A 70 0.75 -20.12 -5.34
C ALA A 70 0.18 -20.22 -3.92
N ALA A 71 1.04 -20.45 -2.92
CA ALA A 71 0.59 -20.65 -1.55
C ALA A 71 0.26 -19.33 -0.85
N VAL A 72 -0.95 -19.22 -0.30
CA VAL A 72 -1.40 -18.03 0.46
C VAL A 72 -0.41 -17.65 1.56
N ALA A 73 0.13 -18.61 2.28
CA ALA A 73 1.05 -18.38 3.39
C ALA A 73 2.37 -17.68 2.99
N GLU A 74 2.72 -17.67 1.70
CA GLU A 74 3.90 -16.96 1.19
C GLU A 74 3.68 -15.45 1.02
N TYR A 75 2.48 -14.94 1.36
CA TYR A 75 2.13 -13.52 1.37
C TYR A 75 1.87 -13.00 2.78
N ASP A 76 2.29 -13.72 3.81
CA ASP A 76 2.15 -13.22 5.18
C ASP A 76 3.12 -12.05 5.45
N ILE A 77 2.88 -11.36 6.55
CA ILE A 77 3.61 -10.13 6.87
C ILE A 77 5.11 -10.35 7.05
N HIS A 78 5.54 -11.56 7.46
CA HIS A 78 6.96 -11.89 7.55
C HIS A 78 7.60 -12.06 6.16
N ALA A 79 6.86 -12.62 5.20
CA ALA A 79 7.34 -12.73 3.83
C ALA A 79 7.45 -11.34 3.18
N LEU A 80 6.41 -10.49 3.34
CA LEU A 80 6.37 -9.16 2.75
C LEU A 80 7.44 -8.23 3.34
N THR A 81 7.61 -8.23 4.66
CA THR A 81 8.68 -7.44 5.33
C THR A 81 10.06 -8.00 5.04
N GLY A 82 10.19 -9.33 4.97
CA GLY A 82 11.43 -10.00 4.59
C GLY A 82 11.90 -9.67 3.18
N ASP A 83 10.98 -9.45 2.24
CA ASP A 83 11.32 -8.98 0.89
C ASP A 83 11.94 -7.58 0.92
N LEU A 84 11.41 -6.66 1.73
CA LEU A 84 11.96 -5.31 1.85
C LEU A 84 13.34 -5.31 2.52
N VAL A 85 13.55 -6.16 3.53
CA VAL A 85 14.88 -6.35 4.13
C VAL A 85 15.88 -6.88 3.10
N ALA A 86 15.50 -7.93 2.38
CA ALA A 86 16.35 -8.52 1.34
C ALA A 86 16.58 -7.55 0.16
N LEU A 87 15.63 -6.66 -0.10
CA LEU A 87 15.78 -5.61 -1.10
C LEU A 87 16.87 -4.61 -0.68
N LEU A 88 16.90 -4.19 0.58
CA LEU A 88 17.98 -3.33 1.09
C LEU A 88 19.35 -4.03 0.97
N ASP A 89 19.42 -5.33 1.33
CA ASP A 89 20.64 -6.12 1.20
C ASP A 89 21.12 -6.18 -0.25
N ALA A 90 20.20 -6.35 -1.23
CA ALA A 90 20.52 -6.40 -2.65
C ALA A 90 21.03 -5.06 -3.21
N PHE A 91 20.74 -3.95 -2.52
CA PHE A 91 21.24 -2.62 -2.85
C PHE A 91 22.41 -2.17 -1.95
N ASP A 92 22.91 -3.02 -1.05
CA ASP A 92 23.95 -2.74 -0.04
C ASP A 92 23.59 -1.54 0.86
N TYR A 93 22.33 -1.46 1.32
CA TYR A 93 21.89 -0.48 2.31
C TYR A 93 21.62 -1.16 3.65
N GLU A 94 22.10 -0.55 4.73
CA GLU A 94 21.83 -1.00 6.09
C GLU A 94 20.39 -0.69 6.51
N ASP A 95 19.93 0.53 6.24
CA ASP A 95 18.58 1.00 6.50
C ASP A 95 18.07 1.90 5.37
N ALA A 96 16.79 2.24 5.42
CA ALA A 96 16.18 3.22 4.51
C ALA A 96 15.03 3.97 5.19
N ILE A 97 14.61 5.05 4.54
CA ILE A 97 13.30 5.67 4.77
C ILE A 97 12.27 4.88 3.97
N PHE A 98 11.13 4.59 4.57
CA PHE A 98 10.04 3.89 3.90
C PHE A 98 8.81 4.77 3.79
N VAL A 99 8.24 4.81 2.59
CA VAL A 99 6.95 5.46 2.31
C VAL A 99 5.96 4.37 1.95
N GLY A 100 4.84 4.29 2.67
CA GLY A 100 3.80 3.29 2.41
C GLY A 100 2.45 3.94 2.16
N HIS A 101 1.67 3.35 1.26
CA HIS A 101 0.27 3.69 1.05
C HIS A 101 -0.58 2.43 1.14
N ASP A 102 -1.76 2.50 1.77
CA ASP A 102 -2.72 1.40 1.93
C ASP A 102 -2.03 0.13 2.50
N TRP A 103 -2.04 -1.02 1.81
CA TRP A 103 -1.30 -2.20 2.21
C TRP A 103 0.21 -1.97 2.32
N GLY A 104 0.78 -1.08 1.51
CA GLY A 104 2.16 -0.66 1.66
C GLY A 104 2.43 -0.03 3.02
N ALA A 105 1.49 0.75 3.56
CA ALA A 105 1.58 1.29 4.92
C ALA A 105 1.52 0.17 5.97
N ILE A 106 0.63 -0.82 5.82
CA ILE A 106 0.57 -1.99 6.72
C ILE A 106 1.91 -2.74 6.72
N VAL A 107 2.52 -2.96 5.54
CA VAL A 107 3.82 -3.60 5.42
C VAL A 107 4.91 -2.78 6.12
N VAL A 108 4.95 -1.47 5.90
CA VAL A 108 5.95 -0.57 6.51
C VAL A 108 5.80 -0.51 8.03
N TRP A 109 4.58 -0.44 8.57
CA TRP A 109 4.36 -0.52 10.01
C TRP A 109 4.91 -1.81 10.61
N ASN A 110 4.62 -2.94 9.96
CA ASN A 110 5.12 -4.24 10.43
C ASN A 110 6.63 -4.41 10.20
N LEU A 111 7.20 -3.82 9.16
CA LEU A 111 8.65 -3.78 8.97
C LEU A 111 9.34 -3.09 10.15
N ALA A 112 8.80 -1.97 10.61
CA ALA A 112 9.36 -1.25 11.76
C ALA A 112 9.22 -2.04 13.08
N LEU A 113 8.17 -2.84 13.23
CA LEU A 113 7.99 -3.71 14.40
C LEU A 113 8.93 -4.93 14.37
N LEU A 114 9.07 -5.57 13.20
CA LEU A 114 9.80 -6.84 13.05
C LEU A 114 11.28 -6.64 12.79
N HIS A 115 11.65 -5.55 12.13
CA HIS A 115 13.01 -5.23 11.68
C HIS A 115 13.38 -3.76 11.97
N PRO A 116 13.26 -3.29 13.24
CA PRO A 116 13.41 -1.86 13.56
C PRO A 116 14.75 -1.26 13.15
N GLY A 117 15.83 -2.06 13.13
CA GLY A 117 17.15 -1.62 12.69
C GLY A 117 17.30 -1.41 11.18
N ARG A 118 16.30 -1.78 10.38
CA ARG A 118 16.29 -1.60 8.93
C ARG A 118 15.46 -0.37 8.50
N VAL A 119 14.80 0.30 9.45
CA VAL A 119 13.90 1.43 9.20
C VAL A 119 14.45 2.69 9.85
N LYS A 120 14.94 3.61 9.04
CA LYS A 120 15.43 4.92 9.48
C LYS A 120 14.29 5.85 9.86
N ALA A 121 13.27 5.93 9.04
CA ALA A 121 12.08 6.76 9.24
C ALA A 121 10.91 6.23 8.38
N ILE A 122 9.69 6.64 8.71
CA ILE A 122 8.45 6.20 8.09
C ILE A 122 7.62 7.39 7.62
N ALA A 123 7.12 7.34 6.38
CA ALA A 123 6.06 8.23 5.91
C ALA A 123 4.90 7.38 5.38
N ASN A 124 3.82 7.27 6.13
CA ASN A 124 2.68 6.45 5.73
C ASN A 124 1.46 7.30 5.36
N LEU A 125 0.72 6.82 4.38
CA LEU A 125 -0.44 7.47 3.77
C LEU A 125 -1.67 6.58 3.93
N SER A 126 -2.82 7.14 4.26
CA SER A 126 -4.11 6.48 4.42
C SER A 126 -4.19 5.59 5.66
N VAL A 127 -3.47 4.48 5.72
CA VAL A 127 -3.66 3.46 6.75
C VAL A 127 -2.79 3.72 7.99
N PRO A 128 -3.41 4.06 9.15
CA PRO A 128 -2.70 4.32 10.39
C PRO A 128 -2.11 3.06 11.01
N PHE A 129 -1.19 3.27 11.95
CA PHE A 129 -0.77 2.19 12.84
C PHE A 129 -1.95 1.72 13.68
N ARG A 130 -2.23 0.44 13.62
CA ARG A 130 -3.17 -0.24 14.51
C ARG A 130 -2.43 -1.30 15.30
N ALA A 131 -2.51 -1.20 16.63
CA ALA A 131 -1.96 -2.25 17.48
C ALA A 131 -2.69 -3.57 17.24
N ARG A 132 -1.99 -4.67 17.48
CA ARG A 132 -2.56 -6.02 17.35
C ARG A 132 -3.86 -6.14 18.15
N GLU A 133 -4.91 -6.57 17.48
CA GLU A 133 -6.23 -6.79 18.08
C GLU A 133 -6.19 -7.95 19.09
N LYS A 134 -7.15 -7.95 20.02
CA LYS A 134 -7.27 -8.99 21.05
C LYS A 134 -7.77 -10.33 20.51
N SER A 135 -8.52 -10.29 19.41
CA SER A 135 -9.10 -11.46 18.73
C SER A 135 -8.70 -11.48 17.26
N ASP A 136 -8.99 -12.58 16.58
CA ASP A 136 -8.80 -12.70 15.13
C ASP A 136 -9.55 -11.59 14.39
N PRO A 137 -8.85 -10.75 13.61
CA PRO A 137 -9.47 -9.62 12.92
C PRO A 137 -10.51 -10.04 11.88
N VAL A 138 -10.32 -11.17 11.19
CA VAL A 138 -11.28 -11.63 10.18
C VAL A 138 -12.58 -12.05 10.85
N ALA A 139 -12.51 -12.81 11.94
CA ALA A 139 -13.69 -13.21 12.70
C ALA A 139 -14.42 -11.99 13.31
N PHE A 140 -13.67 -11.01 13.80
CA PHE A 140 -14.24 -9.75 14.30
C PHE A 140 -14.98 -8.98 13.21
N TRP A 141 -14.39 -8.80 12.02
CA TRP A 141 -15.05 -8.10 10.92
C TRP A 141 -16.27 -8.87 10.40
N GLU A 142 -16.21 -10.20 10.35
CA GLU A 142 -17.35 -11.06 9.98
C GLU A 142 -18.54 -10.84 10.91
N GLU A 143 -18.28 -10.78 12.23
CA GLU A 143 -19.31 -10.52 13.24
C GLU A 143 -19.90 -9.09 13.15
N GLN A 144 -19.03 -8.08 12.91
CA GLN A 144 -19.45 -6.67 12.94
C GLN A 144 -20.01 -6.16 11.61
N LEU A 145 -19.51 -6.65 10.48
CA LEU A 145 -19.75 -6.10 9.13
C LEU A 145 -20.40 -7.12 8.17
N GLY A 146 -20.41 -8.41 8.55
CA GLY A 146 -21.00 -9.48 7.76
C GLY A 146 -20.11 -10.00 6.62
N ASP A 147 -20.64 -11.01 5.92
CA ASP A 147 -19.94 -11.79 4.87
C ASP A 147 -19.62 -10.98 3.61
N ASP A 148 -20.35 -9.89 3.39
CA ASP A 148 -20.19 -9.03 2.22
C ASP A 148 -19.10 -7.97 2.42
N PHE A 149 -18.53 -7.83 3.62
CA PHE A 149 -17.36 -6.99 3.82
C PHE A 149 -16.17 -7.57 3.06
N TYR A 150 -15.53 -6.77 2.22
CA TYR A 150 -14.57 -7.28 1.22
C TYR A 150 -13.43 -8.12 1.83
N ILE A 151 -12.90 -7.75 3.00
CA ILE A 151 -11.86 -8.54 3.66
C ILE A 151 -12.38 -9.91 4.06
N VAL A 152 -13.60 -10.00 4.59
CA VAL A 152 -14.26 -11.25 4.94
C VAL A 152 -14.53 -12.08 3.67
N HIS A 153 -15.07 -11.45 2.64
CA HIS A 153 -15.34 -12.09 1.36
C HIS A 153 -14.08 -12.73 0.75
N PHE A 154 -12.96 -11.99 0.68
CA PHE A 154 -11.69 -12.50 0.15
C PHE A 154 -11.15 -13.69 0.96
N ASN A 155 -11.42 -13.73 2.26
CA ASN A 155 -11.02 -14.84 3.13
C ASN A 155 -11.95 -16.07 3.01
N ARG A 156 -13.26 -15.85 2.94
CA ARG A 156 -14.27 -16.92 2.99
C ARG A 156 -14.62 -17.49 1.62
N LYS A 157 -14.48 -16.69 0.55
CA LYS A 157 -14.87 -17.02 -0.82
C LYS A 157 -13.71 -16.78 -1.80
N PRO A 158 -12.55 -17.48 -1.63
CA PRO A 158 -11.40 -17.26 -2.48
C PRO A 158 -11.71 -17.58 -3.94
N GLY A 159 -11.25 -16.71 -4.85
CA GLY A 159 -11.44 -16.85 -6.29
C GLY A 159 -12.66 -16.10 -6.83
N VAL A 160 -13.73 -15.94 -6.04
CA VAL A 160 -15.01 -15.37 -6.53
C VAL A 160 -14.86 -13.90 -6.94
N ALA A 161 -14.30 -13.07 -6.07
CA ALA A 161 -14.09 -11.65 -6.38
C ALA A 161 -13.02 -11.48 -7.46
N GLU A 162 -11.96 -12.29 -7.41
CA GLU A 162 -10.86 -12.22 -8.36
C GLU A 162 -11.31 -12.52 -9.78
N GLU A 163 -12.13 -13.57 -9.99
CA GLU A 163 -12.69 -13.89 -11.29
C GLU A 163 -13.51 -12.74 -11.88
N LEU A 164 -14.32 -12.08 -11.05
CA LEU A 164 -15.13 -10.93 -11.48
C LEU A 164 -14.26 -9.71 -11.83
N MET A 165 -13.25 -9.41 -11.01
CA MET A 165 -12.32 -8.31 -11.26
C MET A 165 -11.43 -8.55 -12.48
N GLU A 166 -10.98 -9.80 -12.68
CA GLU A 166 -10.13 -10.20 -13.81
C GLU A 166 -10.91 -10.31 -15.13
N ALA A 167 -12.22 -10.55 -15.08
CA ALA A 167 -13.08 -10.55 -16.25
C ALA A 167 -13.23 -9.15 -16.88
N ASP A 168 -13.11 -8.08 -16.09
CA ASP A 168 -13.20 -6.68 -16.53
C ASP A 168 -12.25 -5.81 -15.66
N VAL A 169 -10.96 -5.95 -15.90
CA VAL A 169 -9.90 -5.22 -15.15
C VAL A 169 -10.07 -3.71 -15.27
N GLU A 170 -10.35 -3.19 -16.47
CA GLU A 170 -10.51 -1.75 -16.69
C GLU A 170 -11.75 -1.21 -15.97
N GLY A 171 -12.88 -1.91 -16.06
CA GLY A 171 -14.09 -1.54 -15.36
C GLY A 171 -13.92 -1.58 -13.84
N PHE A 172 -13.25 -2.61 -13.31
CA PHE A 172 -12.91 -2.69 -11.89
C PHE A 172 -12.04 -1.51 -11.45
N LEU A 173 -10.95 -1.23 -12.15
CA LEU A 173 -10.05 -0.12 -11.80
C LEU A 173 -10.73 1.24 -11.96
N THR A 174 -11.63 1.38 -12.92
CA THR A 174 -12.45 2.61 -13.09
C THR A 174 -13.35 2.86 -11.88
N ARG A 175 -13.87 1.80 -11.26
CA ARG A 175 -14.63 1.90 -10.00
C ARG A 175 -13.73 2.27 -8.83
N MET A 176 -12.50 1.76 -8.77
CA MET A 176 -11.57 1.97 -7.67
C MET A 176 -10.87 3.34 -7.72
N TYR A 177 -10.39 3.77 -8.89
CA TYR A 177 -9.59 4.98 -9.02
C TYR A 177 -10.43 6.24 -9.25
N ARG A 178 -11.15 6.67 -8.21
CA ARG A 178 -11.99 7.87 -8.22
C ARG A 178 -11.62 8.80 -7.09
N THR A 179 -11.65 10.12 -7.35
CA THR A 179 -11.50 11.15 -6.32
C THR A 179 -12.82 11.36 -5.61
N GLU A 180 -12.78 11.72 -4.34
CA GLU A 180 -13.98 12.09 -3.57
C GLU A 180 -15.05 10.99 -3.61
N GLN A 181 -14.65 9.74 -3.86
CA GLN A 181 -15.55 8.59 -4.04
C GLN A 181 -16.50 8.41 -2.86
N TRP A 182 -16.08 8.82 -1.70
CA TRP A 182 -16.77 8.58 -0.44
C TRP A 182 -17.42 9.84 0.15
N LEU A 183 -17.27 11.01 -0.49
CA LEU A 183 -17.77 12.30 -0.01
C LEU A 183 -19.29 12.34 0.19
N ASP A 184 -20.04 11.79 -0.75
CA ASP A 184 -21.51 11.83 -0.73
C ASP A 184 -22.12 10.62 -0.04
N SER A 185 -21.30 9.66 0.33
CA SER A 185 -21.75 8.47 1.00
C SER A 185 -21.47 8.60 2.49
N GLN A 186 -22.48 8.95 3.27
CA GLN A 186 -22.55 8.47 4.65
C GLN A 186 -22.64 6.92 4.67
N SER A 187 -22.51 6.30 3.52
CA SER A 187 -22.46 4.87 3.31
C SER A 187 -21.01 4.42 3.30
N THR A 188 -20.74 3.48 4.16
CA THR A 188 -19.64 2.53 4.10
C THR A 188 -19.22 2.24 2.66
N MET A 189 -17.93 2.03 2.43
CA MET A 189 -17.34 1.47 1.21
C MET A 189 -18.32 0.48 0.55
N PRO A 190 -18.60 0.56 -0.75
CA PRO A 190 -19.45 -0.43 -1.41
C PRO A 190 -18.94 -1.81 -1.04
N THR A 191 -19.77 -2.58 -0.38
CA THR A 191 -19.36 -3.89 0.14
C THR A 191 -18.91 -4.82 -0.96
N LYS A 192 -19.38 -4.59 -2.19
CA LYS A 192 -19.17 -5.44 -3.37
C LYS A 192 -18.62 -4.67 -4.58
N PHE A 193 -17.58 -3.87 -4.37
CA PHE A 193 -16.93 -3.08 -5.45
C PHE A 193 -16.31 -3.95 -6.56
N TRP A 194 -16.15 -5.25 -6.33
CA TRP A 194 -15.68 -6.22 -7.32
C TRP A 194 -16.78 -6.68 -8.28
N GLU A 195 -18.05 -6.50 -7.94
CA GLU A 195 -19.14 -6.87 -8.83
C GLU A 195 -19.20 -5.90 -10.04
N PRO A 196 -19.35 -6.43 -11.26
CA PRO A 196 -19.55 -5.59 -12.43
C PRO A 196 -20.81 -4.73 -12.27
N THR A 197 -20.67 -3.43 -12.47
CA THR A 197 -21.78 -2.48 -12.47
C THR A 197 -21.66 -1.58 -13.70
N ASP A 198 -22.78 -0.99 -14.12
CA ASP A 198 -22.71 0.13 -15.04
C ASP A 198 -21.90 1.26 -14.40
N ASN A 199 -20.78 1.61 -15.02
CA ASN A 199 -19.92 2.68 -14.54
C ASN A 199 -20.55 4.08 -14.71
N ALA A 200 -21.71 4.19 -15.37
CA ALA A 200 -22.48 5.41 -15.45
C ALA A 200 -23.09 5.75 -14.06
N GLY A 201 -22.82 6.95 -13.58
CA GLY A 201 -23.37 7.43 -12.30
C GLY A 201 -22.59 6.98 -11.06
N LEU A 202 -21.40 6.44 -11.21
CA LEU A 202 -20.50 6.20 -10.08
C LEU A 202 -20.18 7.50 -9.32
N PRO A 203 -20.12 7.48 -7.99
CA PRO A 203 -19.74 8.64 -7.19
C PRO A 203 -18.31 9.09 -7.47
N GLY A 204 -18.02 10.37 -7.20
CA GLY A 204 -16.69 10.96 -7.44
C GLY A 204 -16.37 11.13 -8.93
N ARG A 205 -15.13 11.47 -9.22
CA ARG A 205 -14.61 11.71 -10.58
C ARG A 205 -13.48 10.74 -10.91
N PRO A 206 -13.32 10.31 -12.17
CA PRO A 206 -12.14 9.55 -12.58
C PRO A 206 -10.87 10.31 -12.19
N MET A 207 -9.96 9.62 -11.49
CA MET A 207 -8.72 10.21 -11.02
C MET A 207 -7.60 10.11 -12.06
N LEU A 208 -7.55 8.99 -12.76
CA LEU A 208 -6.51 8.69 -13.73
C LEU A 208 -6.90 9.17 -15.12
N LYS A 209 -5.93 9.69 -15.88
CA LYS A 209 -6.08 9.90 -17.32
C LYS A 209 -6.08 8.54 -18.03
N ALA A 210 -6.54 8.50 -19.28
CA ALA A 210 -6.63 7.25 -20.03
C ALA A 210 -5.27 6.54 -20.21
N ASP A 211 -4.20 7.29 -20.45
CA ASP A 211 -2.84 6.75 -20.58
C ASP A 211 -2.29 6.24 -19.23
N GLU A 212 -2.65 6.88 -18.12
CA GLU A 212 -2.31 6.43 -16.77
C GLU A 212 -3.09 5.16 -16.39
N MET A 213 -4.41 5.12 -16.68
CA MET A 213 -5.25 3.94 -16.46
C MET A 213 -4.70 2.73 -17.23
N ALA A 214 -4.30 2.93 -18.48
CA ALA A 214 -3.75 1.86 -19.31
C ALA A 214 -2.49 1.20 -18.69
N VAL A 215 -1.69 1.95 -17.91
CA VAL A 215 -0.53 1.37 -17.18
C VAL A 215 -1.01 0.38 -16.11
N PHE A 216 -2.01 0.75 -15.31
CA PHE A 216 -2.57 -0.12 -14.28
C PHE A 216 -3.30 -1.33 -14.87
N VAL A 217 -4.13 -1.11 -15.89
CA VAL A 217 -4.84 -2.19 -16.61
C VAL A 217 -3.84 -3.24 -17.10
N LYS A 218 -2.83 -2.81 -17.85
CA LYS A 218 -1.79 -3.72 -18.37
C LYS A 218 -1.03 -4.44 -17.26
N ALA A 219 -0.77 -3.78 -16.13
CA ALA A 219 -0.10 -4.40 -15.00
C ALA A 219 -0.96 -5.54 -14.40
N PHE A 220 -2.26 -5.31 -14.19
CA PHE A 220 -3.16 -6.30 -13.62
C PHE A 220 -3.61 -7.38 -14.61
N GLU A 221 -3.75 -7.09 -15.89
CA GLU A 221 -3.92 -8.11 -16.95
C GLU A 221 -2.73 -9.10 -16.96
N ARG A 222 -1.53 -8.61 -16.66
CA ARG A 222 -0.33 -9.45 -16.57
C ARG A 222 -0.22 -10.22 -15.26
N SER A 223 -0.50 -9.58 -14.12
CA SER A 223 -0.29 -10.17 -12.79
C SER A 223 -1.50 -10.95 -12.29
N GLY A 224 -2.69 -10.64 -12.76
CA GLY A 224 -3.95 -11.02 -12.12
C GLY A 224 -4.17 -10.31 -10.79
N LEU A 225 -5.28 -10.64 -10.14
CA LEU A 225 -5.70 -10.11 -8.83
C LEU A 225 -5.71 -11.18 -7.73
N LEU A 226 -5.53 -12.45 -8.09
CA LEU A 226 -5.49 -13.54 -7.13
C LEU A 226 -4.36 -13.37 -6.09
N SER A 227 -3.13 -13.13 -6.57
CA SER A 227 -1.96 -12.95 -5.70
C SER A 227 -2.06 -11.72 -4.80
N PRO A 228 -2.48 -10.54 -5.29
CA PRO A 228 -2.80 -9.39 -4.44
C PRO A 228 -3.83 -9.69 -3.34
N CYS A 229 -4.88 -10.46 -3.64
CA CYS A 229 -5.89 -10.85 -2.65
C CYS A 229 -5.36 -11.81 -1.57
N HIS A 230 -4.26 -12.52 -1.83
CA HIS A 230 -3.62 -13.35 -0.80
C HIS A 230 -3.07 -12.54 0.38
N TRP A 231 -2.78 -11.26 0.22
CA TRP A 231 -2.39 -10.39 1.32
C TRP A 231 -3.51 -10.30 2.36
N TYR A 232 -4.74 -10.09 1.92
CA TYR A 232 -5.92 -10.06 2.79
C TYR A 232 -6.20 -11.40 3.47
N ARG A 233 -5.92 -12.53 2.79
CA ARG A 233 -6.10 -13.89 3.34
C ARG A 233 -5.11 -14.24 4.44
N ASN A 234 -4.11 -13.40 4.66
CA ASN A 234 -3.14 -13.59 5.72
C ASN A 234 -3.46 -12.79 7.00
N PHE A 235 -4.58 -12.07 7.11
CA PHE A 235 -4.88 -11.30 8.32
C PHE A 235 -4.89 -12.17 9.58
N THR A 236 -5.61 -13.29 9.59
CA THR A 236 -5.62 -14.24 10.72
C THR A 236 -4.21 -14.76 11.00
N ARG A 237 -3.50 -15.23 9.97
CA ARG A 237 -2.12 -15.74 10.10
C ARG A 237 -1.14 -14.67 10.61
N ASN A 238 -1.26 -13.45 10.13
CA ASN A 238 -0.45 -12.34 10.59
C ASN A 238 -0.71 -12.05 12.08
N TRP A 239 -2.00 -12.04 12.47
CA TRP A 239 -2.40 -11.87 13.86
C TRP A 239 -1.82 -12.97 14.75
N GLU A 240 -1.90 -14.24 14.36
CA GLU A 240 -1.30 -15.36 15.10
C GLU A 240 0.22 -15.21 15.24
N ARG A 241 0.92 -14.90 14.15
CA ARG A 241 2.38 -14.89 14.10
C ARG A 241 3.03 -13.65 14.73
N THR A 242 2.27 -12.59 14.95
CA THR A 242 2.76 -11.36 15.59
C THR A 242 2.38 -11.25 17.07
N GLY A 243 1.87 -12.33 17.69
CA GLY A 243 1.38 -12.33 19.07
C GLY A 243 2.38 -11.90 20.12
N GLY A 244 3.68 -12.18 19.92
CA GLY A 244 4.77 -11.79 20.83
C GLY A 244 5.49 -10.48 20.47
N VAL A 245 5.05 -9.79 19.40
CA VAL A 245 5.74 -8.59 18.90
C VAL A 245 5.34 -7.37 19.72
N ARG A 246 6.35 -6.63 20.21
CA ARG A 246 6.11 -5.37 20.93
C ARG A 246 5.46 -4.34 20.00
N GLN A 247 4.32 -3.84 20.42
CA GLN A 247 3.53 -2.86 19.66
C GLN A 247 3.99 -1.42 19.99
N ALA A 248 5.14 -1.00 19.45
CA ALA A 248 5.64 0.36 19.63
C ALA A 248 6.59 0.72 18.47
N ILE A 249 6.36 1.85 17.85
CA ILE A 249 7.19 2.45 16.81
C ILE A 249 7.98 3.59 17.41
N SER A 250 9.29 3.59 17.24
CA SER A 250 10.19 4.63 17.75
C SER A 250 10.84 5.48 16.65
N GLN A 251 10.75 5.04 15.41
CA GLN A 251 11.29 5.76 14.26
C GLN A 251 10.54 7.09 14.03
N PRO A 252 11.22 8.14 13.57
CA PRO A 252 10.55 9.35 13.08
C PRO A 252 9.45 8.97 12.10
N THR A 253 8.28 9.55 12.28
CA THR A 253 7.09 9.14 11.54
C THR A 253 6.31 10.34 11.03
N LEU A 254 5.99 10.35 9.73
CA LEU A 254 4.97 11.17 9.09
C LEU A 254 3.75 10.31 8.80
N MET A 255 2.56 10.81 9.13
CA MET A 255 1.28 10.19 8.77
C MET A 255 0.40 11.19 8.06
N ILE A 256 -0.04 10.87 6.85
CA ILE A 256 -0.95 11.71 6.07
C ILE A 256 -2.27 10.96 5.86
N TYR A 257 -3.37 11.57 6.30
CA TYR A 257 -4.72 11.05 6.08
C TYR A 257 -5.42 11.80 4.94
N GLY A 258 -6.29 11.10 4.23
CA GLY A 258 -7.34 11.71 3.44
C GLY A 258 -8.54 12.04 4.34
N GLU A 259 -9.09 13.26 4.23
CA GLU A 259 -10.26 13.68 5.01
C GLU A 259 -11.48 12.81 4.70
N TYR A 260 -11.59 12.37 3.46
CA TYR A 260 -12.72 11.61 2.91
C TYR A 260 -12.37 10.15 2.61
N ASP A 261 -11.29 9.66 3.20
CA ASP A 261 -10.89 8.26 3.06
C ASP A 261 -11.86 7.34 3.81
N SER A 262 -12.18 6.20 3.19
CA SER A 262 -12.97 5.14 3.84
C SER A 262 -12.22 4.44 4.98
N VAL A 263 -10.89 4.55 5.01
CA VAL A 263 -10.07 4.01 6.10
C VAL A 263 -10.18 4.95 7.31
N PRO A 264 -10.72 4.48 8.45
CA PRO A 264 -10.90 5.34 9.61
C PRO A 264 -9.59 5.83 10.19
N GLN A 265 -9.51 7.14 10.45
CA GLN A 265 -8.45 7.71 11.26
C GLN A 265 -8.55 7.15 12.69
N VAL A 266 -7.40 6.82 13.28
CA VAL A 266 -7.34 6.35 14.67
C VAL A 266 -6.26 7.10 15.44
N ASP A 267 -6.47 7.27 16.73
CA ASP A 267 -5.44 7.77 17.63
C ASP A 267 -4.35 6.69 17.81
N MET A 268 -3.20 6.95 17.24
CA MET A 268 -2.04 6.05 17.35
C MET A 268 -0.94 6.59 18.30
N THR A 269 -1.19 7.71 18.99
CA THR A 269 -0.18 8.41 19.81
C THR A 269 0.40 7.55 20.94
N ARG A 270 -0.39 6.61 21.45
CA ARG A 270 0.08 5.63 22.45
C ARG A 270 1.23 4.75 21.94
N PHE A 271 1.24 4.44 20.65
CA PHE A 271 2.16 3.48 20.02
C PHE A 271 3.20 4.15 19.14
N VAL A 272 2.90 5.34 18.64
CA VAL A 272 3.72 6.17 17.75
C VAL A 272 3.67 7.63 18.24
N PRO A 273 4.18 7.92 19.46
CA PRO A 273 4.00 9.23 20.10
C PRO A 273 4.70 10.39 19.36
N GLN A 274 5.67 10.09 18.51
CA GLN A 274 6.44 11.07 17.73
C GLN A 274 5.86 11.28 16.32
N ALA A 275 4.68 10.75 16.01
CA ALA A 275 4.11 10.91 14.68
C ALA A 275 3.73 12.37 14.40
N ASP A 276 4.22 12.91 13.29
CA ASP A 276 3.75 14.15 12.68
C ASP A 276 2.54 13.80 11.80
N ILE A 277 1.36 14.31 12.14
CA ILE A 277 0.09 13.90 11.54
C ILE A 277 -0.53 15.04 10.77
N HIS A 278 -0.86 14.79 9.50
CA HIS A 278 -1.52 15.74 8.61
C HIS A 278 -2.78 15.14 7.98
N ILE A 279 -3.74 15.99 7.63
CA ILE A 279 -4.97 15.63 6.93
C ILE A 279 -5.07 16.48 5.67
N LEU A 280 -5.28 15.84 4.52
CA LEU A 280 -5.50 16.50 3.24
C LEU A 280 -6.95 16.31 2.79
N GLY A 281 -7.54 17.34 2.19
CA GLY A 281 -8.90 17.31 1.63
C GLY A 281 -8.96 16.44 0.37
N CYS A 282 -8.86 15.13 0.52
CA CYS A 282 -8.90 14.12 -0.54
C CYS A 282 -9.44 12.78 -0.01
N GLY A 283 -9.66 11.84 -0.92
CA GLY A 283 -10.03 10.46 -0.61
C GLY A 283 -8.82 9.59 -0.29
N HIS A 284 -8.93 8.33 -0.70
CA HIS A 284 -7.97 7.27 -0.37
C HIS A 284 -6.61 7.41 -1.06
N TRP A 285 -6.59 7.86 -2.33
CA TRP A 285 -5.40 7.84 -3.18
C TRP A 285 -4.54 9.09 -3.00
N ILE A 286 -4.16 9.40 -1.76
CA ILE A 286 -3.59 10.67 -1.28
C ILE A 286 -2.45 11.19 -2.18
N GLN A 287 -1.45 10.33 -2.47
CA GLN A 287 -0.28 10.67 -3.28
C GLN A 287 -0.60 10.93 -4.75
N GLN A 288 -1.77 10.49 -5.20
CA GLN A 288 -2.25 10.64 -6.57
C GLN A 288 -3.30 11.75 -6.69
N GLU A 289 -4.17 11.95 -5.67
CA GLU A 289 -5.21 12.98 -5.66
C GLU A 289 -4.64 14.36 -5.30
N ARG A 290 -3.68 14.41 -4.37
CA ARG A 290 -3.02 15.65 -3.88
C ARG A 290 -1.51 15.55 -3.98
N PRO A 291 -0.96 15.34 -5.20
CA PRO A 291 0.48 15.09 -5.35
C PRO A 291 1.35 16.27 -4.92
N VAL A 292 0.90 17.51 -5.12
CA VAL A 292 1.65 18.71 -4.76
C VAL A 292 1.76 18.86 -3.25
N GLU A 293 0.63 18.78 -2.56
CA GLU A 293 0.54 18.92 -1.10
C GLU A 293 1.26 17.76 -0.40
N THR A 294 1.07 16.54 -0.91
CA THR A 294 1.79 15.35 -0.41
C THR A 294 3.30 15.51 -0.54
N ASN A 295 3.79 15.99 -1.68
CA ASN A 295 5.21 16.22 -1.92
C ASN A 295 5.77 17.33 -1.01
N GLN A 296 5.01 18.38 -0.78
CA GLN A 296 5.41 19.47 0.12
C GLN A 296 5.58 18.97 1.55
N LEU A 297 4.59 18.23 2.07
CA LEU A 297 4.65 17.65 3.42
C LEU A 297 5.82 16.67 3.53
N LEU A 298 5.97 15.78 2.56
CA LEU A 298 7.03 14.78 2.55
C LEU A 298 8.42 15.43 2.54
N LEU A 299 8.65 16.43 1.68
CA LEU A 299 9.94 17.13 1.61
C LEU A 299 10.24 17.95 2.86
N ALA A 300 9.24 18.65 3.41
CA ALA A 300 9.42 19.42 4.65
C ALA A 300 9.79 18.52 5.82
N TRP A 301 9.10 17.38 5.96
CA TRP A 301 9.39 16.41 7.00
C TRP A 301 10.76 15.73 6.81
N LEU A 302 11.09 15.32 5.58
CA LEU A 302 12.39 14.72 5.26
C LEU A 302 13.55 15.68 5.56
N GLY A 303 13.37 16.98 5.28
CA GLY A 303 14.36 18.01 5.61
C GLY A 303 14.55 18.25 7.11
N ALA A 304 13.59 17.88 7.94
CA ALA A 304 13.69 17.94 9.39
C ALA A 304 14.37 16.71 10.03
N LEU A 305 14.61 15.64 9.24
CA LEU A 305 15.33 14.44 9.69
C LEU A 305 16.87 14.61 9.65
N ASP A 306 17.37 15.61 8.94
CA ASP A 306 18.77 15.97 8.79
C ASP A 306 19.18 16.93 9.90
#